data_b40443641f2d846e7429e339bb2441d5
#
_entry.id   b40443641f2d846e7429e339bb2441d5
#
_cell.length_a   1.000
_cell.length_b   1.000
_cell.length_c   1.000
_cell.angle_alpha   90.00
_cell.angle_beta   90.00
_cell.angle_gamma   90.00
#
_symmetry.space_group_name_H-M   'P 1'
#
loop_
_entity.id
_entity.type
_entity.pdbx_description
1 polymer ?
#
loop_
_entity_poly.entity_id
_entity_poly.type
_entity_poly.pdbx_seq_one_letter_code
_entity_poly.pdbx_strand_id
1 'polypeptide(L)'
;MEGIDVTTMALLVPTTLMHQHNIMVEINNEVETQEIVDALEKRSRVLVVDASEGLGSTAELMEYAKELGRNRNDLYEIPVWRESINVVGNELYYMQAVHQESDVVPENIDAIRALLEMESDNEKSIAKTNKAMGIL
;
A
#
# COMPACT_ATOMS: atom_id res chain seq x y z
N MET A 1 -17.64 5.39 1.18
CA MET A 1 -17.26 5.60 -0.24
C MET A 1 -18.52 5.56 -1.09
N GLU A 2 -19.30 6.63 -1.04
CA GLU A 2 -20.49 6.74 -1.90
C GLU A 2 -20.04 7.01 -3.34
N GLY A 3 -20.63 6.31 -4.31
CA GLY A 3 -20.38 6.53 -5.74
C GLY A 3 -19.24 5.71 -6.37
N ILE A 4 -18.61 4.80 -5.62
CA ILE A 4 -17.65 3.84 -6.19
C ILE A 4 -18.30 2.48 -6.30
N ASP A 5 -18.38 1.95 -7.52
CA ASP A 5 -18.84 0.59 -7.79
C ASP A 5 -17.63 -0.37 -7.70
N VAL A 6 -17.76 -1.43 -6.91
CA VAL A 6 -16.64 -2.34 -6.63
C VAL A 6 -17.01 -3.76 -7.01
N THR A 7 -16.23 -4.35 -7.89
CA THR A 7 -16.30 -5.78 -8.21
C THR A 7 -15.00 -6.47 -7.77
N THR A 8 -15.13 -7.58 -7.05
CA THR A 8 -13.97 -8.32 -6.56
C THR A 8 -14.02 -9.79 -6.94
N MET A 9 -12.84 -10.38 -7.14
CA MET A 9 -12.66 -11.82 -7.31
C MET A 9 -11.50 -12.26 -6.43
N ALA A 10 -11.69 -13.32 -5.65
CA ALA A 10 -10.66 -13.86 -4.78
C ALA A 10 -10.18 -15.25 -5.28
N LEU A 11 -8.86 -15.44 -5.28
CA LEU A 11 -8.22 -16.71 -5.59
C LEU A 11 -7.34 -17.12 -4.41
N LEU A 12 -7.38 -18.39 -4.05
CA LEU A 12 -6.42 -18.98 -3.13
C LEU A 12 -5.25 -19.58 -3.92
N VAL A 13 -4.09 -19.00 -3.74
CA VAL A 13 -2.84 -19.44 -4.40
C VAL A 13 -1.75 -19.72 -3.35
N PRO A 14 -0.80 -20.62 -3.62
CA PRO A 14 0.34 -20.80 -2.72
C PRO A 14 1.24 -19.55 -2.79
N THR A 15 1.17 -18.72 -1.77
CA THR A 15 1.97 -17.50 -1.62
C THR A 15 2.51 -17.38 -0.21
N THR A 16 3.42 -16.44 0.02
CA THR A 16 4.10 -16.22 1.30
C THR A 16 3.45 -15.05 2.03
N LEU A 17 2.65 -15.32 3.04
CA LEU A 17 2.11 -14.38 4.05
C LEU A 17 1.49 -13.05 3.55
N MET A 18 1.41 -12.80 2.25
CA MET A 18 0.87 -11.58 1.68
C MET A 18 -0.30 -11.88 0.75
N HIS A 19 -1.21 -10.94 0.68
CA HIS A 19 -2.21 -10.90 -0.38
C HIS A 19 -1.63 -10.11 -1.56
N GLN A 20 -1.86 -10.59 -2.77
CA GLN A 20 -1.58 -9.80 -3.98
C GLN A 20 -2.90 -9.32 -4.57
N HIS A 21 -2.99 -8.03 -4.81
CA HIS A 21 -4.13 -7.42 -5.46
C HIS A 21 -3.73 -6.98 -6.87
N ASN A 22 -4.53 -7.38 -7.86
CA ASN A 22 -4.52 -6.82 -9.19
C ASN A 22 -5.65 -5.80 -9.24
N ILE A 23 -5.31 -4.54 -9.38
CA ILE A 23 -6.25 -3.43 -9.28
C ILE A 23 -6.49 -2.84 -10.67
N MET A 24 -7.74 -2.59 -10.96
CA MET A 24 -8.20 -1.81 -12.10
C MET A 24 -9.13 -0.72 -11.56
N VAL A 25 -8.86 0.52 -11.90
CA VAL A 25 -9.65 1.67 -11.45
C VAL A 25 -9.97 2.56 -12.65
N GLU A 26 -11.24 2.88 -12.82
CA GLU A 26 -11.66 3.93 -13.72
C GLU A 26 -11.45 5.30 -13.06
N ILE A 27 -10.66 6.15 -13.69
CA ILE A 27 -10.30 7.49 -13.19
C ILE A 27 -11.06 8.57 -13.99
N ASN A 28 -11.36 9.69 -13.32
CA ASN A 28 -12.20 10.74 -13.92
C ASN A 28 -11.50 11.54 -15.02
N ASN A 29 -10.17 11.60 -15.00
CA ASN A 29 -9.37 12.38 -15.95
C ASN A 29 -8.28 11.48 -16.55
N GLU A 30 -7.92 11.75 -17.78
CA GLU A 30 -6.70 11.18 -18.36
C GLU A 30 -5.47 11.74 -17.64
N VAL A 31 -4.56 10.85 -17.25
CA VAL A 31 -3.30 11.20 -16.58
C VAL A 31 -2.18 10.34 -17.17
N GLU A 32 -0.96 10.84 -17.09
CA GLU A 32 0.21 10.07 -17.48
C GLU A 32 0.58 9.05 -16.38
N THR A 33 1.11 7.90 -16.77
CA THR A 33 1.55 6.86 -15.82
C THR A 33 2.52 7.42 -14.78
N GLN A 34 3.42 8.33 -15.16
CA GLN A 34 4.37 8.94 -14.23
C GLN A 34 3.69 9.78 -13.16
N GLU A 35 2.58 10.45 -13.47
CA GLU A 35 1.82 11.22 -12.48
C GLU A 35 1.22 10.31 -11.39
N ILE A 36 0.81 9.09 -11.76
CA ILE A 36 0.36 8.08 -10.80
C ILE A 36 1.51 7.63 -9.91
N VAL A 37 2.67 7.31 -10.50
CA VAL A 37 3.88 6.95 -9.74
C VAL A 37 4.22 8.04 -8.73
N ASP A 38 4.31 9.29 -9.17
CA ASP A 38 4.63 10.44 -8.32
C ASP A 38 3.60 10.65 -7.20
N ALA A 39 2.33 10.34 -7.48
CA ALA A 39 1.27 10.44 -6.48
C ALA A 39 1.37 9.36 -5.41
N LEU A 40 1.73 8.12 -5.80
CA LEU A 40 1.94 7.00 -4.89
C LEU A 40 3.18 7.21 -4.02
N GLU A 41 4.30 7.63 -4.59
CA GLU A 41 5.56 7.90 -3.88
C GLU A 41 5.43 8.99 -2.81
N LYS A 42 4.46 9.90 -2.95
CA LYS A 42 4.16 10.93 -1.93
C LYS A 42 3.39 10.40 -0.73
N ARG A 43 2.93 9.14 -0.76
CA ARG A 43 2.15 8.55 0.33
C ARG A 43 3.04 7.78 1.29
N SER A 44 3.07 8.19 2.54
CA SER A 44 3.96 7.63 3.57
C SER A 44 3.73 6.15 3.91
N ARG A 45 2.60 5.59 3.48
CA ARG A 45 2.28 4.16 3.70
C ARG A 45 2.14 3.39 2.39
N VAL A 46 2.73 3.93 1.33
CA VAL A 46 2.86 3.26 0.04
C VAL A 46 4.35 3.17 -0.29
N LEU A 47 4.79 2.02 -0.73
CA LEU A 47 6.17 1.77 -1.12
C LEU A 47 6.17 1.36 -2.61
N VAL A 48 6.55 2.27 -3.49
CA VAL A 48 6.76 1.92 -4.90
C VAL A 48 8.07 1.16 -5.01
N VAL A 49 8.00 -0.08 -5.51
CA VAL A 49 9.13 -1.01 -5.59
C VAL A 49 9.42 -1.42 -7.02
N ASP A 50 10.67 -1.80 -7.26
CA ASP A 50 11.16 -2.28 -8.55
C ASP A 50 11.55 -3.76 -8.45
N ALA A 51 11.06 -4.59 -9.36
CA ALA A 51 11.45 -6.00 -9.42
C ALA A 51 12.94 -6.17 -9.78
N SER A 52 13.50 -5.22 -10.52
CA SER A 52 14.92 -5.20 -10.88
C SER A 52 15.86 -4.98 -9.68
N GLU A 53 15.34 -4.43 -8.58
CA GLU A 53 16.06 -4.23 -7.32
C GLU A 53 15.94 -5.42 -6.35
N GLY A 54 15.38 -6.55 -6.81
CA GLY A 54 15.20 -7.76 -6.01
C GLY A 54 13.94 -7.73 -5.15
N LEU A 55 12.92 -6.97 -5.56
CA LEU A 55 11.62 -6.84 -4.87
C LEU A 55 10.45 -7.31 -5.75
N GLY A 56 10.69 -8.27 -6.65
CA GLY A 56 9.71 -8.72 -7.64
C GLY A 56 8.71 -9.76 -7.15
N SER A 57 8.79 -10.17 -5.88
CA SER A 57 7.90 -11.19 -5.31
C SER A 57 7.52 -10.90 -3.87
N THR A 58 6.44 -11.50 -3.40
CA THR A 58 6.02 -11.39 -1.98
C THR A 58 7.07 -11.97 -1.02
N ALA A 59 7.85 -12.97 -1.44
CA ALA A 59 8.93 -13.53 -0.64
C ALA A 59 10.08 -12.53 -0.47
N GLU A 60 10.47 -11.85 -1.53
CA GLU A 60 11.51 -10.81 -1.49
C GLU A 60 11.07 -9.60 -0.65
N LEU A 61 9.80 -9.21 -0.72
CA LEU A 61 9.24 -8.18 0.14
C LEU A 61 9.30 -8.55 1.64
N MET A 62 9.09 -9.82 1.98
CA MET A 62 9.24 -10.32 3.36
C MET A 62 10.70 -10.26 3.83
N GLU A 63 11.66 -10.61 2.97
CA GLU A 63 13.08 -10.48 3.29
C GLU A 63 13.49 -9.01 3.44
N TYR A 64 12.98 -8.13 2.59
CA TYR A 64 13.18 -6.69 2.72
C TYR A 64 12.70 -6.14 4.08
N ALA A 65 11.50 -6.52 4.51
CA ALA A 65 10.98 -6.13 5.82
C ALA A 65 11.87 -6.63 6.97
N LYS A 66 12.46 -7.81 6.83
CA LYS A 66 13.45 -8.36 7.77
C LYS A 66 14.74 -7.54 7.78
N GLU A 67 15.24 -7.13 6.61
CA GLU A 67 16.43 -6.29 6.48
C GLU A 67 16.23 -4.90 7.10
N LEU A 68 15.02 -4.37 7.08
CA LEU A 68 14.64 -3.17 7.84
C LEU A 68 14.67 -3.36 9.37
N GLY A 69 14.94 -4.58 9.85
CA GLY A 69 15.00 -4.92 11.26
C GLY A 69 13.62 -4.96 11.93
N ARG A 70 12.55 -5.10 11.17
CA ARG A 70 11.20 -5.15 11.71
C ARG A 70 10.89 -6.51 12.32
N ASN A 71 10.23 -6.48 13.48
CA ASN A 71 9.82 -7.70 14.17
C ASN A 71 8.86 -8.50 13.29
N ARG A 72 9.04 -9.82 13.23
CA ARG A 72 8.20 -10.75 12.46
C ARG A 72 8.15 -10.45 10.96
N ASN A 73 9.08 -9.64 10.44
CA ASN A 73 9.08 -9.15 9.07
C ASN A 73 7.81 -8.34 8.72
N ASP A 74 7.29 -7.59 9.70
CA ASP A 74 6.11 -6.75 9.52
C ASP A 74 6.37 -5.67 8.47
N LEU A 75 5.57 -5.64 7.43
CA LEU A 75 5.58 -4.58 6.42
C LEU A 75 4.30 -3.77 6.57
N TYR A 76 4.44 -2.55 7.07
CA TYR A 76 3.32 -1.65 7.35
C TYR A 76 2.88 -0.83 6.14
N GLU A 77 3.76 -0.70 5.16
CA GLU A 77 3.49 -0.04 3.89
C GLU A 77 2.87 -1.03 2.90
N ILE A 78 2.15 -0.50 1.93
CA ILE A 78 1.60 -1.24 0.79
C ILE A 78 2.62 -1.16 -0.36
N PRO A 79 3.33 -2.25 -0.69
CA PRO A 79 4.19 -2.30 -1.85
C PRO A 79 3.38 -2.27 -3.14
N VAL A 80 3.77 -1.39 -4.05
CA VAL A 80 3.21 -1.29 -5.41
C VAL A 80 4.34 -1.50 -6.41
N TRP A 81 4.23 -2.49 -7.29
CA TRP A 81 5.24 -2.74 -8.32
C TRP A 81 5.16 -1.70 -9.42
N ARG A 82 6.21 -0.91 -9.56
CA ARG A 82 6.34 0.18 -10.55
C ARG A 82 6.02 -0.30 -11.96
N GLU A 83 6.55 -1.44 -12.36
CA GLU A 83 6.40 -2.01 -13.69
C GLU A 83 4.95 -2.42 -14.01
N SER A 84 4.12 -2.57 -12.99
CA SER A 84 2.72 -2.93 -13.15
C SER A 84 1.81 -1.72 -13.35
N ILE A 85 2.29 -0.50 -13.04
CA ILE A 85 1.49 0.72 -13.15
C ILE A 85 1.35 1.10 -14.62
N ASN A 86 0.13 1.12 -15.10
CA ASN A 86 -0.18 1.47 -16.48
C ASN A 86 -1.52 2.20 -16.58
N VAL A 87 -1.60 3.19 -17.44
CA VAL A 87 -2.82 3.94 -17.74
C VAL A 87 -3.18 3.74 -19.21
N VAL A 88 -4.41 3.35 -19.46
CA VAL A 88 -4.96 3.16 -20.81
C VAL A 88 -6.29 3.92 -20.91
N GLY A 89 -6.26 5.08 -21.56
CA GLY A 89 -7.41 6.00 -21.55
C GLY A 89 -7.70 6.50 -20.12
N ASN A 90 -8.86 6.15 -19.60
CA ASN A 90 -9.26 6.48 -18.22
C ASN A 90 -9.16 5.28 -17.26
N GLU A 91 -8.51 4.20 -17.64
CA GLU A 91 -8.34 3.01 -16.81
C GLU A 91 -6.90 2.93 -16.29
N LEU A 92 -6.76 2.91 -14.97
CA LEU A 92 -5.51 2.68 -14.25
C LEU A 92 -5.43 1.21 -13.82
N TYR A 93 -4.31 0.58 -14.13
CA TYR A 93 -3.98 -0.78 -13.73
C TYR A 93 -2.72 -0.78 -12.87
N TYR A 94 -2.70 -1.55 -11.79
CA TYR A 94 -1.49 -1.82 -11.03
C TYR A 94 -1.63 -3.05 -10.14
N MET A 95 -0.49 -3.55 -9.70
CA MET A 95 -0.39 -4.65 -8.73
C MET A 95 0.21 -4.15 -7.44
N GLN A 96 -0.35 -4.63 -6.33
CA GLN A 96 0.18 -4.36 -4.99
C GLN A 96 0.18 -5.62 -4.14
N ALA A 97 1.07 -5.64 -3.15
CA ALA A 97 1.03 -6.64 -2.09
C ALA A 97 0.52 -6.00 -0.78
N VAL A 98 -0.10 -6.83 0.05
CA VAL A 98 -0.67 -6.41 1.33
C VAL A 98 -0.27 -7.42 2.39
N HIS A 99 0.53 -7.03 3.36
CA HIS A 99 0.81 -7.82 4.54
C HIS A 99 -0.29 -7.58 5.58
N GLN A 100 -1.43 -8.22 5.37
CA GLN A 100 -2.68 -7.96 6.10
C GLN A 100 -2.54 -7.98 7.63
N GLU A 101 -1.63 -8.77 8.17
CA GLU A 101 -1.40 -8.83 9.62
C GLU A 101 -0.67 -7.59 10.17
N SER A 102 -0.02 -6.81 9.30
CA SER A 102 0.82 -5.68 9.66
C SER A 102 0.23 -4.33 9.25
N ASP A 103 -0.18 -4.18 8.01
CA ASP A 103 -0.60 -2.91 7.42
C ASP A 103 -1.85 -2.30 8.09
N VAL A 104 -2.74 -3.15 8.59
CA VAL A 104 -3.93 -2.72 9.33
C VAL A 104 -3.62 -2.12 10.71
N VAL A 105 -2.45 -2.39 11.29
CA VAL A 105 -2.12 -1.95 12.65
C VAL A 105 -2.02 -0.42 12.74
N PRO A 106 -1.23 0.28 11.90
CA PRO A 106 -1.18 1.74 11.91
C PRO A 106 -2.54 2.38 11.61
N GLU A 107 -3.32 1.81 10.70
CA GLU A 107 -4.66 2.29 10.37
C GLU A 107 -5.62 2.18 11.56
N ASN A 108 -5.58 1.07 12.28
CA ASN A 108 -6.39 0.89 13.49
C ASN A 108 -6.00 1.88 14.60
N ILE A 109 -4.71 2.17 14.78
CA ILE A 109 -4.24 3.15 15.74
C ILE A 109 -4.79 4.54 15.39
N ASP A 110 -4.73 4.94 14.14
CA ASP A 110 -5.26 6.22 13.69
C ASP A 110 -6.78 6.30 13.80
N ALA A 111 -7.49 5.22 13.47
CA ALA A 111 -8.94 5.12 13.64
C ALA A 111 -9.36 5.27 15.12
N ILE A 112 -8.67 4.59 16.04
CA ILE A 112 -8.94 4.72 17.50
C ILE A 112 -8.68 6.15 17.97
N ARG A 113 -7.60 6.78 17.50
CA ARG A 113 -7.29 8.17 17.85
C ARG A 113 -8.35 9.14 17.37
N ALA A 114 -8.89 8.92 16.17
CA ALA A 114 -9.99 9.70 15.61
C ALA A 114 -11.30 9.48 16.40
N LEU A 115 -11.64 8.22 16.69
CA LEU A 115 -12.84 7.86 17.47
C LEU A 115 -12.86 8.46 18.88
N LEU A 116 -11.67 8.60 19.49
CA LEU A 116 -11.52 9.19 20.82
C LEU A 116 -11.29 10.71 20.78
N GLU A 117 -11.40 11.32 19.60
CA GLU A 117 -11.16 12.78 19.40
C GLU A 117 -9.80 13.27 19.93
N MET A 118 -8.78 12.36 19.97
CA MET A 118 -7.44 12.69 20.44
C MET A 118 -6.61 13.50 19.45
N GLU A 119 -6.93 13.40 18.17
CA GLU A 119 -6.37 14.20 17.09
C GLU A 119 -7.40 14.28 15.95
N SER A 120 -7.75 15.49 15.58
CA SER A 120 -8.71 15.77 14.49
C SER A 120 -8.03 15.97 13.13
N ASP A 121 -6.73 16.22 13.13
CA ASP A 121 -5.91 16.38 11.93
C ASP A 121 -5.37 15.02 11.51
N ASN A 122 -5.82 14.52 10.37
CA ASN A 122 -5.44 13.22 9.84
C ASN A 122 -3.92 13.11 9.58
N GLU A 123 -3.32 14.12 8.99
CA GLU A 123 -1.89 14.10 8.66
C GLU A 123 -1.02 14.07 9.94
N LYS A 124 -1.44 14.78 10.98
CA LYS A 124 -0.77 14.73 12.29
C LYS A 124 -0.93 13.39 12.96
N SER A 125 -2.10 12.76 12.84
CA SER A 125 -2.33 11.41 13.36
C SER A 125 -1.41 10.41 12.69
N ILE A 126 -1.39 10.39 11.36
CA ILE A 126 -0.52 9.53 10.55
C ILE A 126 0.95 9.73 10.93
N ALA A 127 1.42 10.98 10.99
CA ALA A 127 2.81 11.28 11.34
C ALA A 127 3.20 10.78 12.74
N LYS A 128 2.30 10.87 13.73
CA LYS A 128 2.54 10.32 15.08
C LYS A 128 2.67 8.81 15.06
N THR A 129 1.80 8.14 14.36
CA THR A 129 1.80 6.68 14.25
C THR A 129 3.03 6.19 13.49
N ASN A 130 3.34 6.78 12.34
CA ASN A 130 4.51 6.43 11.54
C ASN A 130 5.79 6.57 12.35
N LYS A 131 5.97 7.70 13.05
CA LYS A 131 7.14 7.92 13.92
C LYS A 131 7.25 6.87 15.03
N ALA A 132 6.13 6.49 15.65
CA ALA A 132 6.12 5.52 16.74
C ALA A 132 6.42 4.09 16.28
N MET A 133 6.07 3.75 15.05
CA MET A 133 6.20 2.41 14.47
C MET A 133 7.41 2.26 13.54
N GLY A 134 8.17 3.33 13.29
CA GLY A 134 9.29 3.30 12.37
C GLY A 134 8.88 3.09 10.90
N ILE A 135 7.71 3.60 10.51
CA ILE A 135 7.24 3.60 9.13
C ILE A 135 7.98 4.70 8.37
N LEU A 136 8.47 4.39 7.16
CA LEU A 136 9.31 5.24 6.32
C LEU A 136 8.52 6.38 5.66
#